data_7dce5774655a5774446fe81af60a43fc
#
_entry.id   7dce5774655a5774446fe81af60a43fc
#
_cell.length_a   1.000
_cell.length_b   1.000
_cell.length_c   1.000
_cell.angle_alpha   90.00
_cell.angle_beta   90.00
_cell.angle_gamma   90.00
#
_symmetry.space_group_name_H-M   'P 1'
#
loop_
_entity.id
_entity.type
_entity.pdbx_description
1 polymer ?
#
loop_
_entity_poly.entity_id
_entity_poly.type
_entity_poly.pdbx_seq_one_letter_code
_entity_poly.pdbx_strand_id
1 'polypeptide(L)'
;MPGAPRPVRGRHRVFVGMAAGVGKTTRALSELRDRLERGEDALIGVLETHGRAFTQAAAEGLPVFPRLEVVRGGVTLGELDVAGLIARRPDVVLVDELAHSNAPGSAREKRWMDVEALLDAGVNVLSTVNVQHLESLHDTVARLTGVRVRERIPDAVLGGADELVLVDLTPADLRERVRSGAVYGAERAEHALSNFFTLPNLTALRELALRQVAHVVEQGAAGLGSGQSPGMGVQERVVVAVAAEESGARLIRRGGQLAQRLHADLQVVTVRSERISAERARLLDTFRAVTVALGGEFIVLDPAGGVAATLIRHVQAAQATHVVLGESSRSRWEEFLRGDIIRSVLRQTRNVDVYVITRE
;
A
#
# COMPACT_ATOMS: atom_id res chain seq x y z
N MET A 1 18.68 -23.42 -27.17
CA MET A 1 18.73 -21.96 -27.37
C MET A 1 19.00 -21.33 -26.01
N PRO A 2 20.14 -20.66 -25.73
CA PRO A 2 20.34 -19.93 -24.51
C PRO A 2 19.31 -18.78 -24.51
N GLY A 3 18.53 -18.66 -23.43
CA GLY A 3 17.50 -17.65 -23.31
C GLY A 3 18.09 -16.24 -23.44
N ALA A 4 17.39 -15.36 -24.18
CA ALA A 4 17.75 -13.95 -24.26
C ALA A 4 17.93 -13.40 -22.83
N PRO A 5 18.93 -12.54 -22.56
CA PRO A 5 19.11 -11.93 -21.26
C PRO A 5 17.81 -11.21 -20.87
N ARG A 6 17.32 -11.43 -19.65
CA ARG A 6 16.15 -10.68 -19.14
C ARG A 6 16.45 -9.20 -19.24
N PRO A 7 15.53 -8.38 -19.75
CA PRO A 7 15.72 -6.94 -19.75
C PRO A 7 15.99 -6.45 -18.32
N VAL A 8 16.89 -5.48 -18.19
CA VAL A 8 17.10 -4.80 -16.90
C VAL A 8 15.75 -4.16 -16.53
N ARG A 9 15.29 -4.40 -15.32
CA ARG A 9 14.02 -3.80 -14.82
C ARG A 9 14.06 -2.28 -15.00
N GLY A 10 12.97 -1.72 -15.47
CA GLY A 10 12.79 -0.26 -15.56
C GLY A 10 12.77 0.38 -14.18
N ARG A 11 13.05 1.68 -14.13
CA ARG A 11 13.04 2.48 -12.90
C ARG A 11 11.65 3.03 -12.63
N HIS A 12 11.23 2.98 -11.36
CA HIS A 12 9.96 3.50 -10.90
C HIS A 12 10.17 4.77 -10.05
N ARG A 13 9.66 5.90 -10.52
CA ARG A 13 9.60 7.15 -9.76
C ARG A 13 8.15 7.45 -9.38
N VAL A 14 7.87 7.60 -8.09
CA VAL A 14 6.52 7.80 -7.56
C VAL A 14 6.38 9.17 -6.92
N PHE A 15 5.42 9.97 -7.40
CA PHE A 15 5.04 11.25 -6.81
C PHE A 15 3.98 11.02 -5.73
N VAL A 16 4.34 11.24 -4.49
CA VAL A 16 3.50 11.01 -3.31
C VAL A 16 2.96 12.34 -2.80
N GLY A 17 1.70 12.38 -2.38
CA GLY A 17 1.13 13.57 -1.74
C GLY A 17 0.05 13.22 -0.74
N MET A 18 -0.28 14.17 0.15
CA MET A 18 -1.28 13.97 1.20
C MET A 18 -2.70 13.76 0.68
N ALA A 19 -3.07 14.40 -0.45
CA ALA A 19 -4.43 14.35 -1.00
C ALA A 19 -4.45 14.76 -2.48
N ALA A 20 -5.64 14.70 -3.10
CA ALA A 20 -5.88 15.28 -4.43
C ALA A 20 -5.67 16.81 -4.42
N GLY A 21 -5.16 17.37 -5.53
CA GLY A 21 -4.98 18.81 -5.67
C GLY A 21 -3.64 19.39 -5.19
N VAL A 22 -2.76 18.59 -4.57
CA VAL A 22 -1.41 19.08 -4.15
C VAL A 22 -0.48 19.36 -5.34
N GLY A 23 -0.77 18.82 -6.53
CA GLY A 23 0.02 19.07 -7.75
C GLY A 23 0.89 17.90 -8.21
N LYS A 24 0.68 16.68 -7.72
CA LYS A 24 1.46 15.49 -8.12
C LYS A 24 1.49 15.26 -9.62
N THR A 25 0.32 15.19 -10.23
CA THR A 25 0.15 14.95 -11.67
C THR A 25 0.82 16.05 -12.49
N THR A 26 0.65 17.31 -12.11
CA THR A 26 1.31 18.46 -12.79
C THR A 26 2.83 18.36 -12.67
N ARG A 27 3.36 17.96 -11.50
CA ARG A 27 4.80 17.76 -11.30
C ARG A 27 5.35 16.61 -12.14
N ALA A 28 4.61 15.49 -12.21
CA ALA A 28 4.97 14.35 -13.04
C ALA A 28 4.93 14.70 -14.55
N LEU A 29 3.95 15.48 -14.99
CA LEU A 29 3.88 15.98 -16.37
C LEU A 29 5.03 16.93 -16.71
N SER A 30 5.41 17.82 -15.79
CA SER A 30 6.59 18.69 -15.96
C SER A 30 7.86 17.85 -16.14
N GLU A 31 8.06 16.82 -15.33
CA GLU A 31 9.22 15.94 -15.47
C GLU A 31 9.18 15.14 -16.77
N LEU A 32 8.00 14.66 -17.18
CA LEU A 32 7.85 13.98 -18.47
C LEU A 32 8.26 14.89 -19.63
N ARG A 33 7.88 16.17 -19.58
CA ARG A 33 8.28 17.20 -20.55
C ARG A 33 9.80 17.40 -20.56
N ASP A 34 10.40 17.57 -19.39
CA ASP A 34 11.86 17.74 -19.27
C ASP A 34 12.61 16.54 -19.87
N ARG A 35 12.08 15.32 -19.75
CA ARG A 35 12.66 14.12 -20.35
C ARG A 35 12.50 14.10 -21.87
N LEU A 36 11.30 14.46 -22.38
CA LEU A 36 11.05 14.59 -23.80
C LEU A 36 11.99 15.65 -24.44
N GLU A 37 12.19 16.79 -23.79
CA GLU A 37 13.11 17.84 -24.24
C GLU A 37 14.57 17.39 -24.27
N ARG A 38 14.95 16.42 -23.42
CA ARG A 38 16.27 15.77 -23.46
C ARG A 38 16.40 14.70 -24.54
N GLY A 39 15.34 14.43 -25.32
CA GLY A 39 15.33 13.47 -26.41
C GLY A 39 14.97 12.05 -26.01
N GLU A 40 14.49 11.82 -24.77
CA GLU A 40 13.95 10.52 -24.36
C GLU A 40 12.59 10.27 -25.04
N ASP A 41 12.28 9.02 -25.44
CA ASP A 41 10.94 8.64 -25.92
C ASP A 41 9.99 8.56 -24.71
N ALA A 42 9.44 9.72 -24.33
CA ALA A 42 8.63 9.91 -23.14
C ALA A 42 7.17 10.19 -23.53
N LEU A 43 6.21 9.49 -22.91
CA LEU A 43 4.80 9.63 -23.26
C LEU A 43 3.86 9.39 -22.08
N ILE A 44 2.63 9.87 -22.23
CA ILE A 44 1.53 9.61 -21.29
C ILE A 44 0.88 8.28 -21.65
N GLY A 45 0.94 7.27 -20.77
CA GLY A 45 0.20 6.03 -20.89
C GLY A 45 -1.24 6.19 -20.40
N VAL A 46 -1.42 6.78 -19.23
CA VAL A 46 -2.74 7.14 -18.70
C VAL A 46 -2.65 8.38 -17.84
N LEU A 47 -3.64 9.28 -18.00
CA LEU A 47 -3.76 10.53 -17.26
C LEU A 47 -5.22 10.75 -16.87
N GLU A 48 -5.47 11.03 -15.59
CA GLU A 48 -6.79 11.35 -15.08
C GLU A 48 -6.87 12.86 -14.75
N THR A 49 -7.38 13.63 -15.69
CA THR A 49 -7.47 15.08 -15.51
C THR A 49 -8.59 15.50 -14.57
N HIS A 50 -9.64 14.69 -14.43
CA HIS A 50 -10.86 15.00 -13.67
C HIS A 50 -11.47 16.38 -14.01
N GLY A 51 -11.26 16.86 -15.26
CA GLY A 51 -11.73 18.16 -15.71
C GLY A 51 -10.91 19.35 -15.16
N ARG A 52 -9.73 19.13 -14.58
CA ARG A 52 -8.87 20.19 -14.04
C ARG A 52 -8.10 20.88 -15.16
N ALA A 53 -8.41 22.17 -15.39
CA ALA A 53 -7.78 22.96 -16.44
C ALA A 53 -6.25 23.02 -16.34
N PHE A 54 -5.70 23.12 -15.12
CA PHE A 54 -4.24 23.14 -14.92
C PHE A 54 -3.57 21.82 -15.32
N THR A 55 -4.22 20.67 -15.06
CA THR A 55 -3.70 19.36 -15.46
C THR A 55 -3.78 19.20 -16.98
N GLN A 56 -4.87 19.65 -17.60
CA GLN A 56 -5.04 19.64 -19.06
C GLN A 56 -3.98 20.51 -19.73
N ALA A 57 -3.79 21.75 -19.29
CA ALA A 57 -2.76 22.64 -19.81
C ALA A 57 -1.34 22.08 -19.63
N ALA A 58 -1.05 21.44 -18.49
CA ALA A 58 0.25 20.80 -18.27
C ALA A 58 0.51 19.61 -19.19
N ALA A 59 -0.53 18.92 -19.65
CA ALA A 59 -0.43 17.80 -20.59
C ALA A 59 -0.37 18.22 -22.07
N GLU A 60 -0.67 19.47 -22.37
CA GLU A 60 -0.71 19.98 -23.74
C GLU A 60 0.63 19.81 -24.45
N GLY A 61 0.60 19.25 -25.67
CA GLY A 61 1.79 18.99 -26.48
C GLY A 61 2.61 17.76 -26.06
N LEU A 62 2.25 17.04 -25.01
CA LEU A 62 2.90 15.78 -24.67
C LEU A 62 2.30 14.62 -25.47
N PRO A 63 3.12 13.67 -25.96
CA PRO A 63 2.62 12.48 -26.64
C PRO A 63 1.76 11.63 -25.70
N VAL A 64 0.62 11.15 -26.22
CA VAL A 64 -0.31 10.29 -25.48
C VAL A 64 -0.41 8.95 -26.19
N PHE A 65 -0.24 7.86 -25.46
CA PHE A 65 -0.48 6.51 -25.98
C PHE A 65 -1.98 6.21 -25.99
N PRO A 66 -2.51 5.53 -27.03
CA PRO A 66 -3.92 5.14 -27.07
C PRO A 66 -4.29 4.25 -25.88
N ARG A 67 -5.45 4.49 -25.28
CA ARG A 67 -5.99 3.64 -24.21
C ARG A 67 -6.59 2.38 -24.79
N LEU A 68 -6.52 1.29 -24.03
CA LEU A 68 -7.27 0.07 -24.30
C LEU A 68 -8.73 0.28 -23.94
N GLU A 69 -9.63 0.16 -24.93
CA GLU A 69 -11.06 0.28 -24.70
C GLU A 69 -11.65 -1.01 -24.14
N VAL A 70 -12.26 -0.95 -22.97
CA VAL A 70 -12.98 -2.03 -22.32
C VAL A 70 -14.46 -1.71 -22.28
N VAL A 71 -15.27 -2.46 -23.03
CA VAL A 71 -16.74 -2.23 -23.10
C VAL A 71 -17.44 -3.08 -22.02
N ARG A 72 -18.21 -2.43 -21.14
CA ARG A 72 -18.97 -3.08 -20.08
C ARG A 72 -20.34 -2.41 -19.91
N GLY A 73 -21.42 -3.22 -19.98
CA GLY A 73 -22.76 -2.72 -19.76
C GLY A 73 -23.16 -1.54 -20.66
N GLY A 74 -22.60 -1.46 -21.88
CA GLY A 74 -22.82 -0.34 -22.80
C GLY A 74 -21.95 0.90 -22.52
N VAL A 75 -21.05 0.85 -21.52
CA VAL A 75 -20.09 1.93 -21.24
C VAL A 75 -18.71 1.51 -21.72
N THR A 76 -18.03 2.38 -22.45
CA THR A 76 -16.62 2.20 -22.84
C THR A 76 -15.73 2.86 -21.79
N LEU A 77 -14.83 2.08 -21.20
CA LEU A 77 -13.82 2.51 -20.23
C LEU A 77 -12.45 2.45 -20.89
N GLY A 78 -11.63 3.49 -20.73
CA GLY A 78 -10.28 3.54 -21.28
C GLY A 78 -9.25 3.16 -20.22
N GLU A 79 -8.64 2.00 -20.36
CA GLU A 79 -7.58 1.49 -19.47
C GLU A 79 -6.19 1.61 -20.10
N LEU A 80 -5.14 1.37 -19.29
CA LEU A 80 -3.76 1.37 -19.76
C LEU A 80 -3.50 0.19 -20.72
N ASP A 81 -3.04 0.45 -21.93
CA ASP A 81 -2.61 -0.60 -22.88
C ASP A 81 -1.17 -1.04 -22.58
N VAL A 82 -1.03 -1.92 -21.60
CA VAL A 82 0.27 -2.47 -21.19
C VAL A 82 0.94 -3.24 -22.32
N ALA A 83 0.18 -4.02 -23.08
CA ALA A 83 0.75 -4.85 -24.17
C ALA A 83 1.30 -3.96 -25.30
N GLY A 84 0.55 -2.96 -25.69
CA GLY A 84 0.97 -1.98 -26.69
C GLY A 84 2.20 -1.18 -26.25
N LEU A 85 2.25 -0.75 -24.98
CA LEU A 85 3.40 -0.04 -24.42
C LEU A 85 4.66 -0.92 -24.37
N ILE A 86 4.54 -2.19 -23.96
CA ILE A 86 5.66 -3.14 -23.98
C ILE A 86 6.17 -3.40 -25.40
N ALA A 87 5.26 -3.51 -26.38
CA ALA A 87 5.63 -3.69 -27.78
C ALA A 87 6.32 -2.44 -28.38
N ARG A 88 5.87 -1.23 -27.98
CA ARG A 88 6.45 0.04 -28.41
C ARG A 88 7.82 0.31 -27.80
N ARG A 89 8.03 -0.11 -26.52
CA ARG A 89 9.25 0.11 -25.72
C ARG A 89 9.68 1.58 -25.61
N PRO A 90 8.83 2.46 -25.10
CA PRO A 90 9.24 3.82 -24.79
C PRO A 90 10.28 3.85 -23.66
N ASP A 91 11.09 4.93 -23.61
CA ASP A 91 12.05 5.11 -22.51
C ASP A 91 11.33 5.38 -21.19
N VAL A 92 10.24 6.17 -21.22
CA VAL A 92 9.49 6.56 -20.02
C VAL A 92 8.00 6.67 -20.31
N VAL A 93 7.18 6.17 -19.38
CA VAL A 93 5.72 6.27 -19.42
C VAL A 93 5.19 6.91 -18.13
N LEU A 94 4.32 7.91 -18.28
CA LEU A 94 3.52 8.43 -17.16
C LEU A 94 2.25 7.58 -16.96
N VAL A 95 2.09 7.04 -15.76
CA VAL A 95 0.91 6.30 -15.33
C VAL A 95 0.34 6.96 -14.07
N ASP A 96 -0.70 7.76 -14.24
CA ASP A 96 -1.35 8.51 -13.16
C ASP A 96 -2.27 7.61 -12.32
N GLU A 97 -2.50 7.97 -11.05
CA GLU A 97 -3.40 7.29 -10.12
C GLU A 97 -3.08 5.80 -9.91
N LEU A 98 -1.90 5.52 -9.33
CA LEU A 98 -1.40 4.16 -9.08
C LEU A 98 -2.37 3.23 -8.31
N ALA A 99 -3.27 3.79 -7.50
CA ALA A 99 -4.24 3.05 -6.71
C ALA A 99 -5.53 2.66 -7.47
N HIS A 100 -5.67 3.12 -8.70
CA HIS A 100 -6.86 2.85 -9.52
C HIS A 100 -7.17 1.36 -9.63
N SER A 101 -8.48 1.02 -9.58
CA SER A 101 -8.97 -0.32 -9.85
C SER A 101 -9.37 -0.41 -11.32
N ASN A 102 -8.69 -1.24 -12.09
CA ASN A 102 -8.97 -1.42 -13.51
C ASN A 102 -10.38 -1.95 -13.74
N ALA A 103 -10.91 -1.73 -14.93
CA ALA A 103 -12.22 -2.22 -15.31
C ALA A 103 -12.32 -3.75 -15.13
N PRO A 104 -13.45 -4.28 -14.62
CA PRO A 104 -13.64 -5.71 -14.48
C PRO A 104 -13.45 -6.44 -15.82
N GLY A 105 -12.59 -7.45 -15.86
CA GLY A 105 -12.20 -8.18 -17.07
C GLY A 105 -10.91 -7.69 -17.73
N SER A 106 -10.28 -6.67 -17.19
CA SER A 106 -8.90 -6.31 -17.53
C SER A 106 -7.94 -7.44 -17.15
N ALA A 107 -6.79 -7.52 -17.83
CA ALA A 107 -5.77 -8.54 -17.58
C ALA A 107 -5.23 -8.50 -16.13
N ARG A 108 -5.27 -7.35 -15.49
CA ARG A 108 -4.89 -7.12 -14.09
C ARG A 108 -5.96 -6.29 -13.39
N GLU A 109 -6.18 -6.57 -12.11
CA GLU A 109 -7.24 -5.90 -11.34
C GLU A 109 -6.87 -4.47 -10.92
N LYS A 110 -5.58 -4.15 -10.84
CA LYS A 110 -5.08 -2.90 -10.30
C LYS A 110 -4.02 -2.28 -11.20
N ARG A 111 -4.06 -0.96 -11.31
CA ARG A 111 -3.11 -0.18 -12.12
C ARG A 111 -1.66 -0.34 -11.65
N TRP A 112 -1.40 -0.48 -10.35
CA TRP A 112 -0.05 -0.75 -9.86
C TRP A 112 0.52 -2.07 -10.40
N MET A 113 -0.32 -3.10 -10.66
CA MET A 113 0.12 -4.35 -11.28
C MET A 113 0.49 -4.17 -12.75
N ASP A 114 -0.16 -3.23 -13.44
CA ASP A 114 0.19 -2.84 -14.80
C ASP A 114 1.54 -2.13 -14.84
N VAL A 115 1.78 -1.26 -13.85
CA VAL A 115 3.08 -0.60 -13.66
C VAL A 115 4.19 -1.61 -13.43
N GLU A 116 3.98 -2.60 -12.54
CA GLU A 116 4.95 -3.67 -12.32
C GLU A 116 5.30 -4.41 -13.63
N ALA A 117 4.30 -4.72 -14.46
CA ALA A 117 4.53 -5.38 -15.74
C ALA A 117 5.33 -4.53 -16.74
N LEU A 118 5.15 -3.20 -16.75
CA LEU A 118 5.96 -2.28 -17.55
C LEU A 118 7.40 -2.24 -17.05
N LEU A 119 7.60 -2.15 -15.73
CA LEU A 119 8.92 -2.16 -15.12
C LEU A 119 9.68 -3.45 -15.41
N ASP A 120 9.01 -4.60 -15.29
CA ASP A 120 9.61 -5.92 -15.60
C ASP A 120 9.98 -6.08 -17.08
N ALA A 121 9.29 -5.35 -17.96
CA ALA A 121 9.63 -5.26 -19.39
C ALA A 121 10.76 -4.26 -19.70
N GLY A 122 11.29 -3.55 -18.70
CA GLY A 122 12.38 -2.58 -18.84
C GLY A 122 11.94 -1.15 -19.15
N VAL A 123 10.64 -0.82 -19.07
CA VAL A 123 10.12 0.52 -19.30
C VAL A 123 10.18 1.31 -17.98
N ASN A 124 10.74 2.53 -18.00
CA ASN A 124 10.71 3.41 -16.84
C ASN A 124 9.32 4.00 -16.66
N VAL A 125 8.88 4.13 -15.40
CA VAL A 125 7.54 4.64 -15.09
C VAL A 125 7.58 5.81 -14.12
N LEU A 126 6.86 6.88 -14.46
CA LEU A 126 6.46 7.95 -13.53
C LEU A 126 5.03 7.68 -13.09
N SER A 127 4.76 7.66 -11.79
CA SER A 127 3.39 7.46 -11.30
C SER A 127 3.06 8.36 -10.13
N THR A 128 1.77 8.51 -9.82
CA THR A 128 1.29 9.35 -8.73
C THR A 128 0.45 8.54 -7.74
N VAL A 129 0.52 8.90 -6.46
CA VAL A 129 -0.33 8.30 -5.43
C VAL A 129 -0.61 9.28 -4.28
N ASN A 130 -1.78 9.17 -3.68
CA ASN A 130 -2.07 9.83 -2.40
C ASN A 130 -1.79 8.85 -1.27
N VAL A 131 -1.22 9.36 -0.17
CA VAL A 131 -0.87 8.57 1.02
C VAL A 131 -2.06 7.79 1.60
N GLN A 132 -3.27 8.29 1.42
CA GLN A 132 -4.51 7.66 1.90
C GLN A 132 -4.82 6.29 1.25
N HIS A 133 -4.16 5.96 0.14
CA HIS A 133 -4.34 4.69 -0.57
C HIS A 133 -3.41 3.58 -0.09
N LEU A 134 -2.50 3.84 0.86
CA LEU A 134 -1.61 2.83 1.40
C LEU A 134 -2.35 1.88 2.35
N GLU A 135 -2.12 0.57 2.20
CA GLU A 135 -2.82 -0.46 2.98
C GLU A 135 -2.58 -0.29 4.49
N SER A 136 -1.33 -0.02 4.91
CA SER A 136 -1.00 0.17 6.33
C SER A 136 -1.71 1.36 6.97
N LEU A 137 -2.04 2.38 6.18
CA LEU A 137 -2.64 3.64 6.66
C LEU A 137 -4.17 3.63 6.61
N HIS A 138 -4.80 2.61 6.02
CA HIS A 138 -6.25 2.54 5.79
C HIS A 138 -7.07 2.86 7.05
N ASP A 139 -6.83 2.16 8.15
CA ASP A 139 -7.59 2.36 9.38
C ASP A 139 -7.28 3.71 10.05
N THR A 140 -6.05 4.17 9.92
CA THR A 140 -5.64 5.48 10.46
C THR A 140 -6.30 6.63 9.70
N VAL A 141 -6.31 6.56 8.37
CA VAL A 141 -6.99 7.54 7.51
C VAL A 141 -8.50 7.55 7.79
N ALA A 142 -9.15 6.36 7.86
CA ALA A 142 -10.58 6.27 8.17
C ALA A 142 -10.93 6.89 9.51
N ARG A 143 -10.12 6.68 10.55
CA ARG A 143 -10.32 7.28 11.88
C ARG A 143 -10.12 8.78 11.90
N LEU A 144 -9.10 9.29 11.19
CA LEU A 144 -8.78 10.72 11.17
C LEU A 144 -9.76 11.54 10.33
N THR A 145 -10.18 10.99 9.19
CA THR A 145 -10.98 11.75 8.21
C THR A 145 -12.46 11.38 8.20
N GLY A 146 -12.86 10.29 8.85
CA GLY A 146 -14.20 9.71 8.75
C GLY A 146 -14.48 9.04 7.40
N VAL A 147 -13.53 9.02 6.47
CA VAL A 147 -13.71 8.49 5.11
C VAL A 147 -12.95 7.19 4.94
N ARG A 148 -13.65 6.14 4.51
CA ARG A 148 -13.04 4.86 4.12
C ARG A 148 -12.69 4.87 2.64
N VAL A 149 -11.41 4.85 2.34
CA VAL A 149 -10.88 4.78 0.98
C VAL A 149 -11.01 3.34 0.46
N ARG A 150 -11.63 3.16 -0.70
CA ARG A 150 -11.85 1.82 -1.28
C ARG A 150 -10.63 1.32 -2.06
N GLU A 151 -10.01 2.21 -2.80
CA GLU A 151 -8.83 1.89 -3.62
C GLU A 151 -7.58 1.91 -2.75
N ARG A 152 -6.82 0.82 -2.79
CA ARG A 152 -5.62 0.65 -1.97
C ARG A 152 -4.50 0.03 -2.78
N ILE A 153 -3.27 0.34 -2.39
CA ILE A 153 -2.06 -0.28 -2.91
C ILE A 153 -1.26 -0.91 -1.76
N PRO A 154 -0.54 -1.99 -2.02
CA PRO A 154 0.44 -2.53 -1.08
C PRO A 154 1.53 -1.52 -0.75
N ASP A 155 1.95 -1.47 0.51
CA ASP A 155 3.07 -0.62 0.94
C ASP A 155 4.38 -0.99 0.24
N ALA A 156 4.54 -2.28 -0.12
CA ALA A 156 5.67 -2.79 -0.89
C ALA A 156 5.84 -2.11 -2.26
N VAL A 157 4.77 -1.57 -2.86
CA VAL A 157 4.84 -0.84 -4.14
C VAL A 157 5.65 0.45 -3.99
N LEU A 158 5.49 1.17 -2.87
CA LEU A 158 6.34 2.33 -2.57
C LEU A 158 7.74 1.91 -2.14
N GLY A 159 7.86 0.83 -1.35
CA GLY A 159 9.14 0.29 -0.93
C GLY A 159 10.01 -0.22 -2.08
N GLY A 160 9.38 -0.68 -3.17
CA GLY A 160 10.05 -1.13 -4.39
C GLY A 160 10.31 -0.02 -5.42
N ALA A 161 9.90 1.22 -5.15
CA ALA A 161 10.18 2.37 -6.02
C ALA A 161 11.64 2.79 -5.92
N ASP A 162 12.26 3.10 -7.07
CA ASP A 162 13.65 3.59 -7.11
C ASP A 162 13.77 5.02 -6.57
N GLU A 163 12.70 5.79 -6.71
CA GLU A 163 12.67 7.17 -6.24
C GLU A 163 11.27 7.61 -5.81
N LEU A 164 11.20 8.25 -4.64
CA LEU A 164 10.00 8.90 -4.13
C LEU A 164 10.13 10.41 -4.16
N VAL A 165 9.17 11.08 -4.76
CA VAL A 165 9.07 12.55 -4.79
C VAL A 165 7.88 12.98 -3.96
N LEU A 166 8.13 13.57 -2.79
CA LEU A 166 7.05 14.16 -1.99
C LEU A 166 6.63 15.49 -2.61
N VAL A 167 5.37 15.55 -3.04
CA VAL A 167 4.75 16.81 -3.50
C VAL A 167 3.98 17.39 -2.33
N ASP A 168 4.63 18.33 -1.65
CA ASP A 168 4.10 18.96 -0.44
C ASP A 168 3.42 20.29 -0.75
N LEU A 169 2.35 20.55 -0.03
CA LEU A 169 1.60 21.80 -0.03
C LEU A 169 1.04 22.01 1.37
N THR A 170 0.96 23.26 1.84
CA THR A 170 0.36 23.49 3.15
C THR A 170 -1.13 23.17 3.13
N PRO A 171 -1.71 22.69 4.24
CA PRO A 171 -3.16 22.48 4.35
C PRO A 171 -3.98 23.73 3.99
N ALA A 172 -3.50 24.92 4.33
CA ALA A 172 -4.17 26.18 4.01
C ALA A 172 -4.19 26.44 2.50
N ASP A 173 -3.05 26.29 1.82
CA ASP A 173 -2.93 26.50 0.38
C ASP A 173 -3.76 25.48 -0.40
N LEU A 174 -3.80 24.20 0.07
CA LEU A 174 -4.62 23.20 -0.57
C LEU A 174 -6.12 23.54 -0.45
N ARG A 175 -6.56 24.00 0.72
CA ARG A 175 -7.94 24.45 0.92
C ARG A 175 -8.30 25.62 0.01
N GLU A 176 -7.36 26.54 -0.20
CA GLU A 176 -7.56 27.68 -1.11
C GLU A 176 -7.69 27.20 -2.56
N ARG A 177 -6.86 26.25 -3.01
CA ARG A 177 -7.00 25.60 -4.32
C ARG A 177 -8.35 24.90 -4.49
N VAL A 178 -8.85 24.23 -3.45
CA VAL A 178 -10.20 23.62 -3.49
C VAL A 178 -11.27 24.70 -3.58
N ARG A 179 -11.17 25.77 -2.81
CA ARG A 179 -12.14 26.89 -2.80
C ARG A 179 -12.19 27.64 -4.12
N SER A 180 -11.05 27.85 -4.76
CA SER A 180 -10.97 28.52 -6.07
C SER A 180 -11.45 27.65 -7.23
N GLY A 181 -11.87 26.41 -7.01
CA GLY A 181 -12.33 25.50 -8.06
C GLY A 181 -11.20 24.79 -8.83
N ALA A 182 -9.94 24.96 -8.42
CA ALA A 182 -8.79 24.35 -9.11
C ALA A 182 -8.71 22.81 -8.93
N VAL A 183 -9.44 22.24 -7.95
CA VAL A 183 -9.44 20.79 -7.65
C VAL A 183 -10.78 20.16 -7.99
N TYR A 184 -11.88 20.80 -7.63
CA TYR A 184 -13.26 20.35 -7.86
C TYR A 184 -14.12 21.50 -8.35
N GLY A 185 -15.17 21.24 -9.13
CA GLY A 185 -16.17 22.25 -9.45
C GLY A 185 -16.86 22.79 -8.19
N ALA A 186 -17.43 24.00 -8.28
CA ALA A 186 -17.91 24.78 -7.14
C ALA A 186 -18.81 24.02 -6.15
N GLU A 187 -19.82 23.29 -6.63
CA GLU A 187 -20.72 22.50 -5.76
C GLU A 187 -20.00 21.40 -4.97
N ARG A 188 -19.02 20.71 -5.61
CA ARG A 188 -18.23 19.66 -4.95
C ARG A 188 -17.17 20.23 -4.02
N ALA A 189 -16.68 21.43 -4.30
CA ALA A 189 -15.65 22.08 -3.49
C ALA A 189 -16.15 22.39 -2.08
N GLU A 190 -17.36 22.92 -1.92
CA GLU A 190 -17.95 23.24 -0.62
C GLU A 190 -18.14 21.98 0.23
N HIS A 191 -18.70 20.92 -0.36
CA HIS A 191 -18.85 19.63 0.30
C HIS A 191 -17.49 19.01 0.69
N ALA A 192 -16.50 19.11 -0.18
CA ALA A 192 -15.15 18.59 0.11
C ALA A 192 -14.49 19.35 1.27
N LEU A 193 -14.61 20.69 1.32
CA LEU A 193 -14.04 21.55 2.35
C LEU A 193 -14.67 21.34 3.73
N SER A 194 -15.96 20.99 3.78
CA SER A 194 -16.68 20.73 5.03
C SER A 194 -16.45 19.31 5.57
N ASN A 195 -16.01 18.36 4.74
CA ASN A 195 -15.84 16.96 5.12
C ASN A 195 -14.36 16.52 5.14
N PHE A 196 -13.83 16.14 3.98
CA PHE A 196 -12.48 15.58 3.90
C PHE A 196 -11.37 16.64 4.00
N PHE A 197 -11.54 17.80 3.34
CA PHE A 197 -10.51 18.85 3.23
C PHE A 197 -10.53 19.83 4.40
N THR A 198 -10.77 19.35 5.62
CA THR A 198 -10.64 20.17 6.84
C THR A 198 -9.16 20.37 7.20
N LEU A 199 -8.84 21.48 7.89
CA LEU A 199 -7.45 21.72 8.33
C LEU A 199 -6.88 20.58 9.18
N PRO A 200 -7.60 20.03 10.18
CA PRO A 200 -7.09 18.90 10.97
C PRO A 200 -6.79 17.66 10.12
N ASN A 201 -7.71 17.28 9.22
CA ASN A 201 -7.54 16.12 8.37
C ASN A 201 -6.32 16.28 7.46
N LEU A 202 -6.19 17.43 6.78
CA LEU A 202 -5.07 17.68 5.88
C LEU A 202 -3.74 17.76 6.63
N THR A 203 -3.71 18.34 7.84
CA THR A 203 -2.49 18.35 8.66
C THR A 203 -2.06 16.93 9.01
N ALA A 204 -3.01 16.09 9.44
CA ALA A 204 -2.71 14.69 9.76
C ALA A 204 -2.27 13.89 8.53
N LEU A 205 -2.95 14.06 7.37
CA LEU A 205 -2.56 13.38 6.13
C LEU A 205 -1.19 13.83 5.62
N ARG A 206 -0.84 15.12 5.78
CA ARG A 206 0.49 15.65 5.45
C ARG A 206 1.56 15.01 6.32
N GLU A 207 1.32 14.92 7.63
CA GLU A 207 2.23 14.26 8.56
C GLU A 207 2.44 12.78 8.19
N LEU A 208 1.36 12.06 7.85
CA LEU A 208 1.45 10.68 7.39
C LEU A 208 2.27 10.55 6.10
N ALA A 209 2.08 11.47 5.13
CA ALA A 209 2.84 11.46 3.89
C ALA A 209 4.34 11.68 4.13
N LEU A 210 4.70 12.65 4.97
CA LEU A 210 6.09 12.93 5.36
C LEU A 210 6.74 11.73 6.04
N ARG A 211 6.05 11.12 7.01
CA ARG A 211 6.54 9.93 7.73
C ARG A 211 6.73 8.75 6.80
N GLN A 212 5.77 8.51 5.89
CA GLN A 212 5.85 7.37 4.98
C GLN A 212 7.02 7.50 4.00
N VAL A 213 7.23 8.68 3.42
CA VAL A 213 8.36 8.90 2.52
C VAL A 213 9.70 8.78 3.28
N ALA A 214 9.80 9.38 4.46
CA ALA A 214 11.01 9.23 5.30
C ALA A 214 11.31 7.76 5.61
N HIS A 215 10.30 6.99 5.99
CA HIS A 215 10.42 5.56 6.30
C HIS A 215 10.95 4.74 5.11
N VAL A 216 10.40 4.95 3.91
CA VAL A 216 10.85 4.24 2.70
C VAL A 216 12.30 4.62 2.35
N VAL A 217 12.67 5.91 2.47
CA VAL A 217 14.04 6.38 2.21
C VAL A 217 15.03 5.76 3.21
N GLU A 218 14.67 5.68 4.49
CA GLU A 218 15.49 5.04 5.52
C GLU A 218 15.70 3.55 5.25
N GLN A 219 14.64 2.82 4.84
CA GLN A 219 14.76 1.42 4.44
C GLN A 219 15.66 1.22 3.22
N GLY A 220 15.53 2.07 2.20
CA GLY A 220 16.39 2.04 1.02
C GLY A 220 17.86 2.29 1.36
N ALA A 221 18.13 3.25 2.25
CA ALA A 221 19.49 3.54 2.73
C ALA A 221 20.09 2.37 3.55
N ALA A 222 19.29 1.71 4.38
CA ALA A 222 19.72 0.53 5.12
C ALA A 222 20.05 -0.66 4.19
N GLY A 223 19.27 -0.83 3.09
CA GLY A 223 19.53 -1.85 2.05
C GLY A 223 20.81 -1.62 1.25
N LEU A 224 21.19 -0.37 1.00
CA LEU A 224 22.44 -0.02 0.29
C LEU A 224 23.69 -0.16 1.18
N GLY A 225 23.54 -0.10 2.51
CA GLY A 225 24.62 -0.27 3.48
C GLY A 225 24.94 -1.73 3.81
N SER A 226 24.13 -2.69 3.39
CA SER A 226 24.29 -4.12 3.69
C SER A 226 25.09 -4.91 2.65
N GLY A 227 25.93 -4.26 1.89
CA GLY A 227 27.06 -4.90 1.22
C GLY A 227 28.10 -5.34 2.24
N GLN A 228 27.99 -6.58 2.73
CA GLN A 228 28.96 -7.28 3.59
C GLN A 228 29.08 -6.76 5.04
N SER A 229 28.24 -7.30 5.91
CA SER A 229 28.73 -7.94 7.16
C SER A 229 27.58 -8.73 7.77
N PRO A 230 27.73 -10.01 8.15
CA PRO A 230 26.86 -10.64 9.11
C PRO A 230 27.20 -10.03 10.47
N GLY A 231 26.81 -8.79 10.67
CA GLY A 231 26.79 -8.18 11.99
C GLY A 231 25.69 -8.84 12.80
N MET A 232 26.04 -9.39 13.95
CA MET A 232 25.19 -9.96 14.99
C MET A 232 24.17 -8.92 15.51
N GLY A 233 23.27 -8.43 14.65
CA GLY A 233 22.03 -7.78 15.05
C GLY A 233 20.94 -8.84 15.05
N VAL A 234 20.27 -9.05 16.17
CA VAL A 234 19.05 -9.87 16.24
C VAL A 234 18.07 -9.29 15.24
N GLN A 235 17.81 -10.01 14.15
CA GLN A 235 16.83 -9.56 13.14
C GLN A 235 15.47 -9.55 13.84
N GLU A 236 14.91 -8.35 14.02
CA GLU A 236 13.61 -8.17 14.66
C GLU A 236 12.52 -8.88 13.84
N ARG A 237 11.62 -9.58 14.53
CA ARG A 237 10.50 -10.28 13.91
C ARG A 237 9.22 -10.09 14.69
N VAL A 238 8.18 -9.63 14.00
CA VAL A 238 6.83 -9.43 14.54
C VAL A 238 5.94 -10.58 14.10
N VAL A 239 5.44 -11.35 15.06
CA VAL A 239 4.43 -12.39 14.82
C VAL A 239 3.06 -11.87 15.25
N VAL A 240 2.10 -11.86 14.32
CA VAL A 240 0.70 -11.46 14.57
C VAL A 240 -0.16 -12.72 14.59
N ALA A 241 -0.73 -13.07 15.73
CA ALA A 241 -1.60 -14.22 15.83
C ALA A 241 -3.07 -13.82 15.66
N VAL A 242 -3.73 -14.37 14.64
CA VAL A 242 -5.11 -14.04 14.29
C VAL A 242 -6.03 -15.26 14.35
N ALA A 243 -7.25 -15.01 14.82
CA ALA A 243 -8.38 -15.94 14.61
C ALA A 243 -9.18 -15.46 13.40
N ALA A 244 -9.91 -16.38 12.73
CA ALA A 244 -10.79 -16.04 11.61
C ALA A 244 -12.04 -15.29 12.11
N GLU A 245 -11.85 -14.02 12.51
CA GLU A 245 -12.85 -13.09 13.04
C GLU A 245 -12.70 -11.74 12.32
N GLU A 246 -13.76 -10.92 12.24
CA GLU A 246 -13.76 -9.63 11.53
C GLU A 246 -12.65 -8.67 11.98
N SER A 247 -12.28 -8.71 13.27
CA SER A 247 -11.20 -7.89 13.82
C SER A 247 -9.79 -8.25 13.33
N GLY A 248 -9.61 -9.42 12.70
CA GLY A 248 -8.30 -9.95 12.31
C GLY A 248 -7.57 -9.04 11.32
N ALA A 249 -8.24 -8.50 10.33
CA ALA A 249 -7.63 -7.60 9.35
C ALA A 249 -7.06 -6.31 10.00
N ARG A 250 -7.76 -5.77 11.00
CA ARG A 250 -7.29 -4.62 11.79
C ARG A 250 -6.03 -4.98 12.59
N LEU A 251 -6.04 -6.16 13.21
CA LEU A 251 -4.90 -6.65 13.99
C LEU A 251 -3.66 -6.82 13.10
N ILE A 252 -3.82 -7.37 11.90
CA ILE A 252 -2.75 -7.52 10.91
C ILE A 252 -2.16 -6.17 10.52
N ARG A 253 -3.00 -5.16 10.22
CA ARG A 253 -2.52 -3.79 9.90
C ARG A 253 -1.75 -3.16 11.06
N ARG A 254 -2.21 -3.35 12.30
CA ARG A 254 -1.49 -2.86 13.48
C ARG A 254 -0.13 -3.54 13.66
N GLY A 255 -0.08 -4.86 13.48
CA GLY A 255 1.17 -5.60 13.48
C GLY A 255 2.11 -5.19 12.35
N GLY A 256 1.58 -4.96 11.15
CA GLY A 256 2.35 -4.44 10.03
C GLY A 256 2.94 -3.05 10.30
N GLN A 257 2.17 -2.14 10.90
CA GLN A 257 2.69 -0.83 11.33
C GLN A 257 3.80 -0.95 12.39
N LEU A 258 3.69 -1.92 13.29
CA LEU A 258 4.73 -2.20 14.27
C LEU A 258 5.98 -2.75 13.59
N ALA A 259 5.83 -3.74 12.71
CA ALA A 259 6.93 -4.33 11.94
C ALA A 259 7.67 -3.26 11.11
N GLN A 260 6.95 -2.38 10.44
CA GLN A 260 7.54 -1.25 9.70
C GLN A 260 8.35 -0.33 10.61
N ARG A 261 7.85 0.02 11.81
CA ARG A 261 8.57 0.90 12.74
C ARG A 261 9.85 0.28 13.30
N LEU A 262 9.85 -1.03 13.46
CA LEU A 262 10.97 -1.79 14.02
C LEU A 262 11.94 -2.31 12.94
N HIS A 263 11.62 -2.07 11.64
CA HIS A 263 12.34 -2.69 10.51
C HIS A 263 12.39 -4.21 10.62
N ALA A 264 11.30 -4.80 11.11
CA ALA A 264 11.18 -6.21 11.44
C ALA A 264 10.45 -7.00 10.34
N ASP A 265 10.77 -8.27 10.21
CA ASP A 265 9.99 -9.22 9.41
C ASP A 265 8.57 -9.36 9.98
N LEU A 266 7.55 -9.37 9.11
CA LEU A 266 6.16 -9.58 9.51
C LEU A 266 5.72 -11.01 9.19
N GLN A 267 5.31 -11.75 10.23
CA GLN A 267 4.61 -13.03 10.06
C GLN A 267 3.22 -12.95 10.68
N VAL A 268 2.20 -13.31 9.90
CA VAL A 268 0.82 -13.44 10.40
C VAL A 268 0.48 -14.91 10.48
N VAL A 269 0.09 -15.37 11.66
CA VAL A 269 -0.15 -16.78 11.92
C VAL A 269 -1.59 -17.03 12.36
N THR A 270 -2.17 -18.12 11.87
CA THR A 270 -3.44 -18.65 12.35
C THR A 270 -3.31 -20.14 12.63
N VAL A 271 -3.97 -20.63 13.66
CA VAL A 271 -3.98 -22.08 13.95
C VAL A 271 -5.16 -22.72 13.24
N ARG A 272 -4.90 -23.78 12.49
CA ARG A 272 -5.92 -24.53 11.73
C ARG A 272 -7.00 -25.05 12.65
N SER A 273 -8.26 -24.82 12.27
CA SER A 273 -9.43 -25.43 12.93
C SER A 273 -9.92 -26.64 12.12
N GLU A 274 -10.32 -27.70 12.80
CA GLU A 274 -10.84 -28.93 12.16
C GLU A 274 -12.09 -28.68 11.29
N ARG A 275 -12.88 -27.65 11.61
CA ARG A 275 -14.08 -27.26 10.86
C ARG A 275 -14.02 -25.77 10.57
N ILE A 276 -13.81 -25.43 9.31
CA ILE A 276 -13.83 -24.02 8.83
C ILE A 276 -15.11 -23.81 8.03
N SER A 277 -15.97 -22.87 8.45
CA SER A 277 -17.12 -22.43 7.63
C SER A 277 -16.63 -21.67 6.40
N ALA A 278 -17.47 -21.62 5.34
CA ALA A 278 -17.15 -20.85 4.13
C ALA A 278 -16.89 -19.36 4.42
N GLU A 279 -17.55 -18.78 5.40
CA GLU A 279 -17.34 -17.41 5.86
C GLU A 279 -15.94 -17.22 6.47
N ARG A 280 -15.54 -18.12 7.34
CA ARG A 280 -14.19 -18.09 7.95
C ARG A 280 -13.08 -18.32 6.92
N ALA A 281 -13.31 -19.17 5.92
CA ALA A 281 -12.38 -19.34 4.81
C ALA A 281 -12.15 -18.03 4.04
N ARG A 282 -13.23 -17.30 3.70
CA ARG A 282 -13.15 -15.99 3.05
C ARG A 282 -12.39 -14.95 3.89
N LEU A 283 -12.57 -14.97 5.22
CA LEU A 283 -11.81 -14.09 6.11
C LEU A 283 -10.31 -14.42 6.06
N LEU A 284 -9.93 -15.69 6.04
CA LEU A 284 -8.53 -16.10 5.95
C LEU A 284 -7.92 -15.70 4.59
N ASP A 285 -8.66 -15.80 3.50
CA ASP A 285 -8.20 -15.31 2.18
C ASP A 285 -7.97 -13.79 2.22
N THR A 286 -8.87 -13.03 2.85
CA THR A 286 -8.70 -11.59 3.07
C THR A 286 -7.46 -11.30 3.92
N PHE A 287 -7.22 -12.07 4.98
CA PHE A 287 -6.05 -11.90 5.85
C PHE A 287 -4.75 -12.18 5.12
N ARG A 288 -4.74 -13.21 4.28
CA ARG A 288 -3.60 -13.51 3.41
C ARG A 288 -3.29 -12.33 2.48
N ALA A 289 -4.32 -11.80 1.80
CA ALA A 289 -4.16 -10.67 0.90
C ALA A 289 -3.62 -9.42 1.62
N VAL A 290 -4.17 -9.08 2.80
CA VAL A 290 -3.71 -7.95 3.62
C VAL A 290 -2.26 -8.16 4.10
N THR A 291 -1.92 -9.38 4.50
CA THR A 291 -0.55 -9.70 4.95
C THR A 291 0.47 -9.51 3.84
N VAL A 292 0.18 -10.05 2.64
CA VAL A 292 1.04 -9.90 1.46
C VAL A 292 1.15 -8.42 1.06
N ALA A 293 0.05 -7.66 1.12
CA ALA A 293 0.06 -6.23 0.84
C ALA A 293 0.96 -5.41 1.80
N LEU A 294 1.17 -5.91 3.01
CA LEU A 294 2.08 -5.33 4.02
C LEU A 294 3.52 -5.87 3.92
N GLY A 295 3.82 -6.71 2.92
CA GLY A 295 5.15 -7.32 2.76
C GLY A 295 5.43 -8.46 3.73
N GLY A 296 4.39 -9.02 4.37
CA GLY A 296 4.51 -10.10 5.35
C GLY A 296 4.19 -11.48 4.79
N GLU A 297 4.47 -12.51 5.59
CA GLU A 297 4.17 -13.92 5.31
C GLU A 297 2.93 -14.38 6.10
N PHE A 298 1.97 -15.04 5.43
CA PHE A 298 0.78 -15.62 6.08
C PHE A 298 0.93 -17.13 6.23
N ILE A 299 0.92 -17.61 7.49
CA ILE A 299 1.22 -19.00 7.84
C ILE A 299 0.01 -19.62 8.55
N VAL A 300 -0.41 -20.79 8.07
CA VAL A 300 -1.43 -21.61 8.73
C VAL A 300 -0.72 -22.73 9.51
N LEU A 301 -0.83 -22.68 10.84
CA LEU A 301 -0.19 -23.65 11.74
C LEU A 301 -1.12 -24.84 12.01
N ASP A 302 -0.57 -26.05 11.94
CA ASP A 302 -1.30 -27.25 12.36
C ASP A 302 -1.34 -27.35 13.90
N PRO A 303 -2.53 -27.63 14.48
CA PRO A 303 -2.67 -27.69 15.92
C PRO A 303 -1.84 -28.82 16.52
N ALA A 304 -1.05 -28.51 17.55
CA ALA A 304 -0.23 -29.48 18.24
C ALA A 304 -0.23 -29.15 19.75
N GLY A 305 -1.06 -29.83 20.52
CA GLY A 305 -1.19 -29.60 21.96
C GLY A 305 -2.02 -28.38 22.35
N GLY A 306 -2.91 -27.90 21.43
CA GLY A 306 -3.78 -26.73 21.61
C GLY A 306 -3.20 -25.46 21.02
N VAL A 307 -4.06 -24.41 20.92
CA VAL A 307 -3.73 -23.15 20.24
C VAL A 307 -2.55 -22.45 20.88
N ALA A 308 -2.53 -22.33 22.21
CA ALA A 308 -1.46 -21.65 22.95
C ALA A 308 -0.09 -22.34 22.72
N ALA A 309 -0.03 -23.67 22.88
CA ALA A 309 1.20 -24.42 22.69
C ALA A 309 1.72 -24.33 21.24
N THR A 310 0.81 -24.33 20.26
CA THR A 310 1.16 -24.18 18.84
C THR A 310 1.75 -22.81 18.55
N LEU A 311 1.13 -21.74 19.05
CA LEU A 311 1.63 -20.37 18.91
C LEU A 311 2.98 -20.17 19.58
N ILE A 312 3.15 -20.63 20.82
CA ILE A 312 4.41 -20.52 21.57
C ILE A 312 5.55 -21.21 20.82
N ARG A 313 5.30 -22.43 20.33
CA ARG A 313 6.29 -23.17 19.55
C ARG A 313 6.68 -22.42 18.27
N HIS A 314 5.72 -21.85 17.58
CA HIS A 314 6.01 -21.07 16.38
C HIS A 314 6.82 -19.80 16.72
N VAL A 315 6.41 -19.04 17.75
CA VAL A 315 7.13 -17.85 18.24
C VAL A 315 8.58 -18.16 18.56
N GLN A 316 8.83 -19.29 19.24
CA GLN A 316 10.19 -19.74 19.57
C GLN A 316 10.96 -20.20 18.33
N ALA A 317 10.36 -21.01 17.46
CA ALA A 317 11.00 -21.52 16.24
C ALA A 317 11.32 -20.38 15.25
N ALA A 318 10.43 -19.39 15.14
CA ALA A 318 10.63 -18.20 14.32
C ALA A 318 11.59 -17.20 14.97
N GLN A 319 12.05 -17.41 16.20
CA GLN A 319 12.85 -16.44 16.96
C GLN A 319 12.21 -15.04 16.98
N ALA A 320 10.88 -15.00 17.18
CA ALA A 320 10.16 -13.75 17.19
C ALA A 320 10.60 -12.88 18.38
N THR A 321 10.79 -11.59 18.13
CA THR A 321 11.09 -10.59 19.16
C THR A 321 9.83 -9.89 19.65
N HIS A 322 8.77 -9.89 18.83
CA HIS A 322 7.51 -9.23 19.13
C HIS A 322 6.33 -10.11 18.76
N VAL A 323 5.32 -10.16 19.63
CA VAL A 323 4.07 -10.89 19.38
C VAL A 323 2.88 -9.94 19.55
N VAL A 324 2.00 -9.92 18.56
CA VAL A 324 0.77 -9.12 18.57
C VAL A 324 -0.44 -10.04 18.67
N LEU A 325 -1.24 -9.84 19.70
CA LEU A 325 -2.44 -10.61 20.00
C LEU A 325 -3.66 -9.69 20.04
N GLY A 326 -4.82 -10.16 19.60
CA GLY A 326 -6.09 -9.45 19.73
C GLY A 326 -6.83 -9.87 21.00
N GLU A 327 -7.56 -8.90 21.59
CA GLU A 327 -8.52 -9.20 22.64
C GLU A 327 -9.70 -9.99 22.06
N SER A 328 -10.12 -11.07 22.74
CA SER A 328 -11.20 -11.96 22.28
C SER A 328 -12.59 -11.42 22.60
N SER A 329 -13.57 -11.62 21.69
CA SER A 329 -14.97 -11.15 21.81
C SER A 329 -15.95 -12.17 22.34
N ARG A 330 -15.51 -13.39 22.67
CA ARG A 330 -16.43 -14.48 22.99
C ARG A 330 -16.55 -14.77 24.48
N SER A 331 -17.74 -15.26 24.87
CA SER A 331 -18.33 -15.46 26.19
C SER A 331 -17.36 -15.75 27.35
N ARG A 332 -17.76 -15.43 28.59
CA ARG A 332 -17.03 -15.60 29.86
C ARG A 332 -16.28 -16.93 30.02
N TRP A 333 -16.76 -18.01 29.37
CA TRP A 333 -16.12 -19.32 29.39
C TRP A 333 -14.95 -19.46 28.41
N GLU A 334 -15.02 -18.83 27.25
CA GLU A 334 -13.93 -18.79 26.27
C GLU A 334 -12.85 -17.74 26.63
N GLU A 335 -13.21 -16.68 27.37
CA GLU A 335 -12.25 -15.75 27.98
C GLU A 335 -11.32 -16.44 28.97
N PHE A 336 -11.84 -17.41 29.75
CA PHE A 336 -11.02 -18.19 30.70
C PHE A 336 -9.96 -19.04 29.97
N LEU A 337 -10.32 -19.64 28.83
CA LEU A 337 -9.39 -20.45 28.03
C LEU A 337 -8.38 -19.61 27.20
N ARG A 338 -8.75 -18.37 26.81
CA ARG A 338 -7.88 -17.48 26.03
C ARG A 338 -7.09 -16.48 26.88
N GLY A 339 -7.55 -16.12 28.04
CA GLY A 339 -6.72 -15.52 29.08
C GLY A 339 -5.52 -16.38 29.40
N ASP A 340 -5.66 -17.69 29.20
CA ASP A 340 -4.57 -18.66 29.29
C ASP A 340 -3.57 -18.56 28.13
N ILE A 341 -3.99 -18.18 26.89
CA ILE A 341 -3.08 -17.98 25.76
C ILE A 341 -2.14 -16.80 26.03
N ILE A 342 -2.67 -15.63 26.39
CA ILE A 342 -1.87 -14.44 26.68
C ILE A 342 -0.93 -14.74 27.87
N ARG A 343 -1.45 -15.33 28.95
CA ARG A 343 -0.66 -15.73 30.13
C ARG A 343 0.38 -16.78 29.77
N SER A 344 0.04 -17.74 28.94
CA SER A 344 0.96 -18.79 28.51
C SER A 344 2.08 -18.25 27.64
N VAL A 345 1.76 -17.35 26.69
CA VAL A 345 2.77 -16.65 25.89
C VAL A 345 3.69 -15.83 26.81
N LEU A 346 3.14 -14.99 27.70
CA LEU A 346 3.93 -14.18 28.64
C LEU A 346 4.82 -14.98 29.56
N ARG A 347 4.41 -16.18 29.96
CA ARG A 347 5.20 -17.05 30.89
C ARG A 347 6.26 -17.87 30.18
N GLN A 348 6.02 -18.29 28.94
CA GLN A 348 6.84 -19.28 28.25
C GLN A 348 7.72 -18.66 27.14
N THR A 349 7.53 -17.40 26.80
CA THR A 349 8.42 -16.67 25.89
C THR A 349 9.31 -15.72 26.71
N ARG A 350 10.62 -15.97 26.69
CA ARG A 350 11.62 -15.05 27.28
C ARG A 350 12.14 -14.13 26.19
N ASN A 351 12.32 -12.85 26.51
CA ASN A 351 12.82 -11.82 25.59
C ASN A 351 11.90 -11.59 24.35
N VAL A 352 10.58 -11.68 24.54
CA VAL A 352 9.58 -11.38 23.50
C VAL A 352 8.62 -10.33 24.04
N ASP A 353 8.50 -9.23 23.34
CA ASP A 353 7.53 -8.19 23.67
C ASP A 353 6.12 -8.59 23.20
N VAL A 354 5.14 -8.54 24.11
CA VAL A 354 3.77 -8.96 23.81
C VAL A 354 2.85 -7.75 23.79
N TYR A 355 2.25 -7.49 22.64
CA TYR A 355 1.28 -6.43 22.42
C TYR A 355 -0.13 -7.00 22.37
N VAL A 356 -1.00 -6.53 23.24
CA VAL A 356 -2.42 -6.89 23.23
C VAL A 356 -3.22 -5.72 22.68
N ILE A 357 -3.86 -5.93 21.53
CA ILE A 357 -4.70 -4.90 20.89
C ILE A 357 -6.14 -5.11 21.33
N THR A 358 -6.68 -4.10 22.01
CA THR A 358 -8.06 -4.07 22.48
C THR A 358 -9.03 -3.81 21.33
N ARG A 359 -10.29 -4.24 21.50
CA ARG A 359 -11.39 -3.83 20.62
C ARG A 359 -11.87 -2.44 21.01
N GLU A 360 -12.10 -1.61 20.03
CA GLU A 360 -12.97 -0.42 20.14
C GLU A 360 -14.36 -0.80 19.65
#